data_401648045a5f40b649706689771203b7
#
_entry.id   401648045a5f40b649706689771203b7
#
_cell.length_a   1.000
_cell.length_b   1.000
_cell.length_c   1.000
_cell.angle_alpha   90.00
_cell.angle_beta   90.00
_cell.angle_gamma   90.00
#
_symmetry.space_group_name_H-M   'P 1'
#
loop_
_entity.id
_entity.type
_entity.pdbx_description
1 polymer ?
#
loop_
_entity_poly.entity_id
_entity_poly.type
_entity_poly.pdbx_seq_one_letter_code
_entity_poly.pdbx_strand_id
1 'polypeptide(L)'
;MLNALESLSKEDLIALIGQKDVLLKEQQAHYTEVLQQKESEIAKLRRMLFGQKRERFETSPIQLPLDFGQTLSEQEIKELEELINKKAELVKQQDDKARDTDRPRGPHPGRSPLPKHLTVQQLVLEPQEDTTDMVLIGNEVTDSLQYEPSRFYIQRIVRPKYAPKSANVIDEPVHIAIAELPQSGFGKCIAGTGLIAQILIDKYCDHLPLYRQLQRFKREGIDIAPATMDHWVKLGMQRLELLYEYQKSIVLKSNYLQVDETTIKVLDHDNKKGKTHLGYFWAYHDPLGKQAFFSYEPGRGGKYPTTMLSDFKGYLQTDGYAGYEGLAQREGVVHLACWAHVRRKFEESLSYDKALVETGMALIQEPYAIERHMKEKGLDSDQTKELRLKEALPKY
;
A
#
# COMPACT_ATOMS: atom_id res chain seq x y z
N MET A 1 33.46 -65.77 -7.63
CA MET A 1 33.39 -64.81 -8.74
C MET A 1 34.64 -64.82 -9.62
N LEU A 2 35.85 -64.81 -9.10
CA LEU A 2 37.10 -64.88 -9.89
C LEU A 2 37.21 -66.14 -10.76
N ASN A 3 36.91 -67.32 -10.22
CA ASN A 3 36.98 -68.58 -10.96
C ASN A 3 35.98 -68.72 -12.13
N ALA A 4 34.93 -67.92 -12.16
CA ALA A 4 33.95 -67.90 -13.27
C ALA A 4 34.41 -67.08 -14.45
N LEU A 5 35.33 -66.14 -14.25
CA LEU A 5 35.87 -65.25 -15.30
C LEU A 5 37.03 -65.90 -16.08
N GLU A 6 37.76 -66.90 -15.44
CA GLU A 6 38.88 -67.60 -16.05
C GLU A 6 38.43 -68.65 -17.06
N SER A 7 37.15 -69.01 -17.10
CA SER A 7 36.59 -69.96 -18.06
C SER A 7 35.93 -69.34 -19.30
N LEU A 8 35.90 -68.05 -19.38
CA LEU A 8 35.26 -67.33 -20.50
C LEU A 8 36.23 -67.19 -21.68
N SER A 9 35.68 -67.22 -22.91
CA SER A 9 36.47 -66.95 -24.12
C SER A 9 36.80 -65.43 -24.18
N LYS A 10 37.84 -65.10 -24.97
CA LYS A 10 38.25 -63.72 -25.16
C LYS A 10 37.09 -62.81 -25.74
N GLU A 11 36.25 -63.43 -26.56
CA GLU A 11 35.10 -62.79 -27.19
C GLU A 11 33.98 -62.51 -26.18
N ASP A 12 33.71 -63.45 -25.23
CA ASP A 12 32.75 -63.31 -24.16
C ASP A 12 33.17 -62.23 -23.16
N LEU A 13 34.47 -62.13 -22.87
CA LEU A 13 35.02 -61.08 -22.02
C LEU A 13 34.88 -59.68 -22.65
N ILE A 14 35.12 -59.56 -23.93
CA ILE A 14 34.90 -58.30 -24.67
C ILE A 14 33.43 -57.92 -24.66
N ALA A 15 32.52 -58.85 -24.89
CA ALA A 15 31.08 -58.62 -24.82
C ALA A 15 30.63 -58.20 -23.38
N LEU A 16 31.15 -58.82 -22.34
CA LEU A 16 30.85 -58.48 -20.95
C LEU A 16 31.38 -57.09 -20.57
N ILE A 17 32.58 -56.72 -21.03
CA ILE A 17 33.14 -55.40 -20.83
C ILE A 17 32.25 -54.35 -21.57
N GLY A 18 31.86 -54.62 -22.81
CA GLY A 18 30.94 -53.73 -23.54
C GLY A 18 29.59 -53.52 -22.85
N GLN A 19 29.01 -54.61 -22.30
CA GLN A 19 27.78 -54.52 -21.52
C GLN A 19 27.97 -53.68 -20.22
N LYS A 20 29.10 -53.87 -19.53
CA LYS A 20 29.41 -53.09 -18.34
C LYS A 20 29.66 -51.61 -18.63
N ASP A 21 30.32 -51.31 -19.76
CA ASP A 21 30.54 -49.92 -20.18
C ASP A 21 29.20 -49.18 -20.52
N VAL A 22 28.27 -49.91 -21.17
CA VAL A 22 26.92 -49.36 -21.38
C VAL A 22 26.20 -49.08 -20.05
N LEU A 23 26.24 -50.07 -19.13
CA LEU A 23 25.59 -49.91 -17.83
C LEU A 23 26.22 -48.79 -16.99
N LEU A 24 27.55 -48.65 -17.04
CA LEU A 24 28.25 -47.50 -16.40
C LEU A 24 27.88 -46.16 -16.98
N LYS A 25 27.73 -46.08 -18.31
CA LYS A 25 27.27 -44.83 -18.96
C LYS A 25 25.84 -44.49 -18.59
N GLU A 26 24.94 -45.48 -18.51
CA GLU A 26 23.55 -45.28 -18.06
C GLU A 26 23.50 -44.82 -16.61
N GLN A 27 24.31 -45.45 -15.72
CA GLN A 27 24.42 -45.02 -14.33
C GLN A 27 24.98 -43.60 -14.20
N GLN A 28 26.03 -43.26 -14.97
CA GLN A 28 26.59 -41.91 -14.97
C GLN A 28 25.58 -40.89 -15.44
N ALA A 29 24.80 -41.18 -16.49
CA ALA A 29 23.74 -40.30 -17.00
C ALA A 29 22.66 -40.09 -15.92
N HIS A 30 22.22 -41.18 -15.28
CA HIS A 30 21.25 -41.10 -14.18
C HIS A 30 21.76 -40.29 -12.97
N TYR A 31 23.02 -40.52 -12.55
CA TYR A 31 23.62 -39.70 -11.48
C TYR A 31 23.76 -38.24 -11.84
N THR A 32 24.09 -37.93 -13.09
CA THR A 32 24.17 -36.55 -13.57
C THR A 32 22.80 -35.87 -13.53
N GLU A 33 21.78 -36.58 -13.92
CA GLU A 33 20.39 -36.08 -13.87
C GLU A 33 19.93 -35.81 -12.43
N VAL A 34 20.20 -36.77 -11.51
CA VAL A 34 19.88 -36.61 -10.08
C VAL A 34 20.64 -35.44 -9.44
N LEU A 35 21.92 -35.26 -9.80
CA LEU A 35 22.70 -34.11 -9.32
C LEU A 35 22.15 -32.79 -9.82
N GLN A 36 21.79 -32.65 -11.11
CA GLN A 36 21.18 -31.48 -11.65
C GLN A 36 19.84 -31.17 -10.97
N GLN A 37 19.04 -32.18 -10.68
CA GLN A 37 17.78 -32.03 -9.97
C GLN A 37 18.00 -31.53 -8.54
N LYS A 38 19.01 -32.09 -7.81
CA LYS A 38 19.36 -31.63 -6.47
C LYS A 38 19.97 -30.21 -6.45
N GLU A 39 20.78 -29.85 -7.41
CA GLU A 39 21.32 -28.50 -7.53
C GLU A 39 20.19 -27.48 -7.80
N SER A 40 19.22 -27.84 -8.65
CA SER A 40 18.03 -27.02 -8.90
C SER A 40 17.19 -26.84 -7.63
N GLU A 41 16.98 -27.90 -6.87
CA GLU A 41 16.27 -27.88 -5.58
C GLU A 41 16.99 -26.99 -4.56
N ILE A 42 18.31 -27.11 -4.46
CA ILE A 42 19.16 -26.25 -3.61
C ILE A 42 19.10 -24.80 -4.08
N ALA A 43 19.14 -24.54 -5.38
CA ALA A 43 19.01 -23.19 -5.92
C ALA A 43 17.63 -22.58 -5.61
N LYS A 44 16.55 -23.39 -5.70
CA LYS A 44 15.20 -23.02 -5.31
C LYS A 44 15.09 -22.70 -3.82
N LEU A 45 15.65 -23.56 -2.97
CA LEU A 45 15.69 -23.36 -1.51
C LEU A 45 16.51 -22.12 -1.13
N ARG A 46 17.67 -21.90 -1.77
CA ARG A 46 18.48 -20.68 -1.58
C ARG A 46 17.72 -19.43 -2.00
N ARG A 47 17.01 -19.48 -3.13
CA ARG A 47 16.16 -18.36 -3.60
C ARG A 47 15.00 -18.09 -2.64
N MET A 48 14.39 -19.13 -2.05
CA MET A 48 13.34 -19.01 -1.05
C MET A 48 13.83 -18.47 0.30
N LEU A 49 15.05 -18.83 0.72
CA LEU A 49 15.63 -18.41 2.01
C LEU A 49 16.37 -17.08 1.94
N PHE A 50 17.08 -16.81 0.86
CA PHE A 50 17.99 -15.68 0.71
C PHE A 50 17.68 -14.80 -0.51
N GLY A 51 16.79 -15.21 -1.40
CA GLY A 51 16.35 -14.41 -2.53
C GLY A 51 15.63 -13.16 -2.06
N GLN A 52 15.94 -12.02 -2.67
CA GLN A 52 15.19 -10.80 -2.44
C GLN A 52 13.74 -11.08 -2.83
N LYS A 53 12.83 -11.07 -1.85
CA LYS A 53 11.38 -11.22 -2.02
C LYS A 53 10.74 -10.00 -2.70
N ARG A 54 11.53 -9.11 -3.29
CA ARG A 54 11.09 -7.98 -4.08
C ARG A 54 11.26 -8.32 -5.53
N GLU A 55 10.18 -8.38 -6.27
CA GLU A 55 10.22 -7.98 -7.67
C GLU A 55 10.84 -6.59 -7.65
N ARG A 56 12.03 -6.41 -8.20
CA ARG A 56 12.50 -5.09 -8.58
C ARG A 56 11.51 -4.64 -9.64
N PHE A 57 10.57 -3.82 -9.27
CA PHE A 57 10.09 -2.82 -10.18
C PHE A 57 11.35 -2.03 -10.54
N GLU A 58 11.91 -2.28 -11.72
CA GLU A 58 12.77 -1.31 -12.33
C GLU A 58 11.87 -0.08 -12.45
N THR A 59 12.13 0.89 -11.59
CA THR A 59 11.54 2.20 -11.70
C THR A 59 11.85 2.66 -13.11
N SER A 60 10.83 2.58 -13.97
CA SER A 60 10.88 3.27 -15.26
C SER A 60 11.28 4.70 -14.89
N PRO A 61 12.31 5.31 -15.54
CA PRO A 61 12.71 6.69 -15.25
C PRO A 61 11.60 7.72 -15.54
N ILE A 62 10.42 7.26 -15.86
CA ILE A 62 9.19 8.04 -15.99
C ILE A 62 8.23 7.63 -14.87
N GLN A 63 8.62 7.85 -13.63
CA GLN A 63 7.66 8.22 -12.62
C GLN A 63 7.34 9.70 -12.90
N LEU A 64 6.38 9.92 -13.79
CA LEU A 64 5.79 11.24 -13.97
C LEU A 64 5.28 11.67 -12.59
N PRO A 65 5.58 12.90 -12.13
CA PRO A 65 4.91 13.44 -10.97
C PRO A 65 3.41 13.25 -11.19
N LEU A 66 2.68 12.92 -10.14
CA LEU A 66 1.23 12.89 -10.13
C LEU A 66 0.77 14.24 -10.66
N ASP A 67 0.42 14.27 -11.93
CA ASP A 67 -0.15 15.45 -12.54
C ASP A 67 -1.59 15.53 -12.07
N PHE A 68 -1.83 16.31 -11.03
CA PHE A 68 -3.15 16.73 -10.59
C PHE A 68 -3.79 17.72 -11.57
N GLY A 69 -3.33 17.75 -12.82
CA GLY A 69 -3.71 18.65 -13.88
C GLY A 69 -5.13 18.53 -14.41
N GLN A 70 -6.00 17.71 -13.81
CA GLN A 70 -7.44 17.88 -13.93
C GLN A 70 -7.89 18.75 -12.76
N THR A 71 -7.95 20.05 -12.99
CA THR A 71 -8.68 20.99 -12.14
C THR A 71 -10.10 20.47 -11.98
N LEU A 72 -10.42 19.97 -10.77
CA LEU A 72 -11.79 19.66 -10.38
C LEU A 72 -12.64 20.91 -10.64
N SER A 73 -13.79 20.74 -11.25
CA SER A 73 -14.72 21.84 -11.44
C SER A 73 -15.18 22.36 -10.07
N GLU A 74 -15.55 23.64 -9.97
CA GLU A 74 -16.05 24.23 -8.72
C GLU A 74 -17.23 23.44 -8.12
N GLN A 75 -18.01 22.76 -8.95
CA GLN A 75 -19.11 21.89 -8.52
C GLN A 75 -18.59 20.61 -7.84
N GLU A 76 -17.59 19.96 -8.41
CA GLU A 76 -16.98 18.76 -7.81
C GLU A 76 -16.25 19.06 -6.50
N ILE A 77 -15.65 20.25 -6.39
CA ILE A 77 -15.04 20.71 -5.12
C ILE A 77 -16.12 20.89 -4.05
N LYS A 78 -17.24 21.52 -4.36
CA LYS A 78 -18.36 21.71 -3.42
C LYS A 78 -18.98 20.38 -2.98
N GLU A 79 -19.22 19.45 -3.90
CA GLU A 79 -19.74 18.13 -3.58
C GLU A 79 -18.78 17.35 -2.69
N LEU A 80 -17.46 17.50 -2.91
CA LEU A 80 -16.43 16.89 -2.08
C LEU A 80 -16.40 17.50 -0.67
N GLU A 81 -16.49 18.82 -0.56
CA GLU A 81 -16.57 19.54 0.74
C GLU A 81 -17.82 19.17 1.53
N GLU A 82 -18.98 19.05 0.89
CA GLU A 82 -20.21 18.60 1.55
C GLU A 82 -20.10 17.15 2.04
N LEU A 83 -19.48 16.28 1.24
CA LEU A 83 -19.23 14.87 1.62
C LEU A 83 -18.26 14.78 2.81
N ILE A 84 -17.21 15.58 2.80
CA ILE A 84 -16.24 15.72 3.89
C ILE A 84 -16.92 16.14 5.19
N ASN A 85 -17.74 17.20 5.12
CA ASN A 85 -18.45 17.73 6.28
C ASN A 85 -19.46 16.71 6.84
N LYS A 86 -20.23 16.05 5.97
CA LYS A 86 -21.21 15.02 6.38
C LYS A 86 -20.54 13.79 7.04
N LYS A 87 -19.39 13.33 6.53
CA LYS A 87 -18.62 12.24 7.17
C LYS A 87 -17.96 12.72 8.47
N ALA A 88 -17.47 13.94 8.55
CA ALA A 88 -16.91 14.49 9.78
C ALA A 88 -17.94 14.56 10.91
N GLU A 89 -19.21 14.89 10.60
CA GLU A 89 -20.31 14.86 11.55
C GLU A 89 -20.66 13.44 12.01
N LEU A 90 -20.67 12.47 11.08
CA LEU A 90 -20.91 11.06 11.42
C LEU A 90 -19.82 10.49 12.33
N VAL A 91 -18.56 10.84 12.09
CA VAL A 91 -17.42 10.44 12.95
C VAL A 91 -17.52 11.09 14.32
N LYS A 92 -17.91 12.37 14.40
CA LYS A 92 -18.19 13.02 15.71
C LYS A 92 -19.29 12.30 16.49
N GLN A 93 -20.39 11.92 15.81
CA GLN A 93 -21.50 11.20 16.46
C GLN A 93 -21.09 9.78 16.89
N GLN A 94 -20.18 9.12 16.17
CA GLN A 94 -19.64 7.81 16.58
C GLN A 94 -18.66 7.92 17.75
N ASP A 95 -17.81 8.94 17.78
CA ASP A 95 -16.90 9.20 18.89
C ASP A 95 -17.66 9.63 20.17
N ASP A 96 -18.76 10.37 20.04
CA ASP A 96 -19.61 10.73 21.17
C ASP A 96 -20.40 9.51 21.72
N LYS A 97 -20.89 8.60 20.87
CA LYS A 97 -21.48 7.33 21.28
C LYS A 97 -20.48 6.36 21.91
N ALA A 98 -19.22 6.35 21.46
CA ALA A 98 -18.16 5.54 22.05
C ALA A 98 -17.70 6.07 23.44
N ARG A 99 -18.03 7.32 23.79
CA ARG A 99 -17.72 7.92 25.08
C ARG A 99 -18.71 7.56 26.20
N ASP A 100 -19.85 6.97 25.86
CA ASP A 100 -20.93 6.64 26.80
C ASP A 100 -20.83 5.23 27.42
N THR A 101 -19.62 4.63 27.42
CA THR A 101 -19.37 3.43 28.20
C THR A 101 -18.94 3.80 29.63
N ASP A 102 -19.85 3.56 30.56
CA ASP A 102 -19.79 3.79 31.98
C ASP A 102 -18.68 2.96 32.68
N ARG A 103 -17.40 3.35 32.47
CA ARG A 103 -16.27 2.89 33.28
C ARG A 103 -15.76 4.07 34.11
N PRO A 104 -15.71 3.96 35.46
CA PRO A 104 -15.11 5.01 36.26
C PRO A 104 -13.66 5.22 35.86
N ARG A 105 -13.40 6.32 35.14
CA ARG A 105 -12.06 6.74 34.76
C ARG A 105 -11.40 7.34 35.98
N GLY A 106 -10.28 6.77 36.42
CA GLY A 106 -9.40 7.46 37.34
C GLY A 106 -8.99 8.85 36.82
N PRO A 107 -8.56 9.78 37.67
CA PRO A 107 -8.17 11.13 37.23
C PRO A 107 -7.14 11.04 36.12
N HIS A 108 -7.49 11.55 34.96
CA HIS A 108 -6.58 11.59 33.81
C HIS A 108 -5.42 12.52 34.15
N PRO A 109 -4.14 12.11 34.01
CA PRO A 109 -2.98 12.92 34.43
C PRO A 109 -2.77 14.22 33.64
N GLY A 110 -3.72 14.58 32.77
CA GLY A 110 -3.60 15.76 31.91
C GLY A 110 -2.65 15.54 30.73
N ARG A 111 -2.53 16.56 29.87
CA ARG A 111 -1.55 16.57 28.80
C ARG A 111 -0.16 16.86 29.36
N SER A 112 0.83 16.06 29.00
CA SER A 112 2.23 16.39 29.31
C SER A 112 2.57 17.75 28.71
N PRO A 113 3.24 18.64 29.48
CA PRO A 113 3.65 19.94 28.98
C PRO A 113 4.64 19.79 27.80
N LEU A 114 4.54 20.69 26.82
CA LEU A 114 5.50 20.72 25.71
C LEU A 114 6.90 21.08 26.21
N PRO A 115 7.96 20.51 25.60
CA PRO A 115 9.33 20.77 26.00
C PRO A 115 9.72 22.25 25.86
N LYS A 116 10.29 22.84 26.92
CA LYS A 116 10.66 24.27 26.95
C LYS A 116 11.82 24.67 26.04
N HIS A 117 12.61 23.72 25.57
CA HIS A 117 13.77 23.96 24.69
C HIS A 117 13.39 24.21 23.23
N LEU A 118 12.14 23.93 22.86
CA LEU A 118 11.69 24.11 21.47
C LEU A 118 11.44 25.58 21.13
N THR A 119 11.78 25.95 19.89
CA THR A 119 11.47 27.28 19.36
C THR A 119 9.95 27.45 19.29
N VAL A 120 9.45 28.59 19.80
CA VAL A 120 8.03 28.94 19.74
C VAL A 120 7.83 29.93 18.59
N GLN A 121 7.01 29.54 17.64
CA GLN A 121 6.49 30.46 16.61
C GLN A 121 5.11 30.94 17.04
N GLN A 122 4.97 32.21 17.31
CA GLN A 122 3.73 32.81 17.81
C GLN A 122 2.96 33.42 16.65
N LEU A 123 1.68 33.02 16.54
CA LEU A 123 0.70 33.64 15.67
C LEU A 123 -0.34 34.32 16.52
N VAL A 124 -0.50 35.64 16.38
CA VAL A 124 -1.55 36.41 17.06
C VAL A 124 -2.74 36.56 16.11
N LEU A 125 -3.91 36.16 16.55
CA LEU A 125 -5.15 36.27 15.81
C LEU A 125 -6.03 37.31 16.50
N GLU A 126 -6.18 38.45 15.89
CA GLU A 126 -7.08 39.49 16.36
C GLU A 126 -8.54 39.16 15.98
N PRO A 127 -9.54 39.55 16.81
CA PRO A 127 -10.94 39.43 16.47
C PRO A 127 -11.28 40.33 15.25
N GLN A 128 -12.23 39.87 14.42
CA GLN A 128 -12.69 40.64 13.25
C GLN A 128 -13.60 41.81 13.64
N GLU A 129 -14.06 41.86 14.86
CA GLU A 129 -14.89 42.91 15.40
C GLU A 129 -14.08 44.17 15.73
N ASP A 130 -14.71 45.33 15.65
CA ASP A 130 -14.10 46.61 16.07
C ASP A 130 -13.89 46.59 17.60
N THR A 131 -12.63 46.60 18.02
CA THR A 131 -12.23 46.57 19.43
C THR A 131 -11.83 47.95 19.98
N THR A 132 -12.07 49.04 19.27
CA THR A 132 -11.62 50.40 19.65
C THR A 132 -12.15 50.83 21.02
N ASP A 133 -13.39 50.44 21.35
CA ASP A 133 -14.04 50.74 22.63
C ASP A 133 -13.97 49.62 23.66
N MET A 134 -13.12 48.60 23.43
CA MET A 134 -12.93 47.49 24.30
C MET A 134 -11.59 47.55 25.05
N VAL A 135 -11.48 46.81 26.16
CA VAL A 135 -10.26 46.67 26.91
C VAL A 135 -9.78 45.21 26.80
N LEU A 136 -8.49 45.05 26.53
CA LEU A 136 -7.87 43.71 26.53
C LEU A 136 -7.91 43.12 27.96
N ILE A 137 -8.70 42.06 28.14
CA ILE A 137 -8.87 41.39 29.45
C ILE A 137 -7.99 40.16 29.60
N GLY A 138 -7.35 39.70 28.53
CA GLY A 138 -6.42 38.55 28.54
C GLY A 138 -6.25 37.94 27.16
N ASN A 139 -5.36 36.95 27.12
CA ASN A 139 -5.07 36.18 25.90
C ASN A 139 -5.45 34.71 26.11
N GLU A 140 -6.09 34.12 25.15
CA GLU A 140 -6.24 32.67 25.09
C GLU A 140 -5.09 32.11 24.24
N VAL A 141 -4.30 31.22 24.83
CA VAL A 141 -3.12 30.63 24.20
C VAL A 141 -3.40 29.17 23.87
N THR A 142 -3.20 28.81 22.60
CA THR A 142 -3.30 27.42 22.14
C THR A 142 -1.97 27.02 21.52
N ASP A 143 -1.31 26.02 22.11
CA ASP A 143 -0.03 25.50 21.63
C ASP A 143 -0.25 24.21 20.84
N SER A 144 0.44 24.11 19.69
CA SER A 144 0.52 22.89 18.90
C SER A 144 1.98 22.54 18.58
N LEU A 145 2.33 21.26 18.67
CA LEU A 145 3.65 20.77 18.30
C LEU A 145 3.70 20.58 16.79
N GLN A 146 4.57 21.32 16.14
CA GLN A 146 4.80 21.26 14.69
C GLN A 146 6.11 20.57 14.37
N TYR A 147 6.21 19.99 13.17
CA TYR A 147 7.40 19.36 12.66
C TYR A 147 7.69 19.89 11.24
N GLU A 148 8.84 20.47 11.07
CA GLU A 148 9.48 20.67 9.77
C GLU A 148 10.50 19.55 9.57
N PRO A 149 10.77 19.06 8.36
CA PRO A 149 11.79 18.04 8.15
C PRO A 149 13.07 18.37 8.90
N SER A 150 13.47 17.51 9.82
CA SER A 150 14.61 17.64 10.72
C SER A 150 14.48 18.63 11.90
N ARG A 151 13.32 19.25 12.14
CA ARG A 151 13.14 20.16 13.26
C ARG A 151 11.74 20.14 13.85
N PHE A 152 11.64 19.98 15.18
CA PHE A 152 10.42 20.24 15.92
C PHE A 152 10.35 21.70 16.36
N TYR A 153 9.14 22.26 16.32
CA TYR A 153 8.85 23.58 16.89
C TYR A 153 7.44 23.63 17.48
N ILE A 154 7.20 24.59 18.34
CA ILE A 154 5.87 24.83 18.91
C ILE A 154 5.23 25.99 18.14
N GLN A 155 4.13 25.71 17.46
CA GLN A 155 3.27 26.76 16.93
C GLN A 155 2.29 27.18 18.03
N ARG A 156 2.43 28.42 18.47
CA ARG A 156 1.57 29.02 19.50
C ARG A 156 0.58 29.97 18.86
N ILE A 157 -0.70 29.70 18.99
CA ILE A 157 -1.77 30.59 18.57
C ILE A 157 -2.24 31.38 19.79
N VAL A 158 -2.10 32.70 19.74
CA VAL A 158 -2.54 33.62 20.79
C VAL A 158 -3.75 34.37 20.29
N ARG A 159 -4.84 34.30 21.03
CA ARG A 159 -6.08 35.00 20.74
C ARG A 159 -6.40 35.99 21.86
N PRO A 160 -6.19 37.31 21.65
CA PRO A 160 -6.57 38.30 22.62
C PRO A 160 -8.09 38.30 22.88
N LYS A 161 -8.46 38.53 24.12
CA LYS A 161 -9.86 38.66 24.55
C LYS A 161 -10.12 40.12 24.92
N TYR A 162 -11.13 40.70 24.33
CA TYR A 162 -11.53 42.08 24.59
C TYR A 162 -12.90 42.13 25.25
N ALA A 163 -13.05 42.99 26.24
CA ALA A 163 -14.31 43.29 26.89
C ALA A 163 -14.66 44.77 26.72
N PRO A 164 -15.95 45.19 26.67
CA PRO A 164 -16.35 46.56 26.62
C PRO A 164 -15.84 47.37 27.81
N LYS A 165 -15.34 48.60 27.58
CA LYS A 165 -14.85 49.51 28.62
C LYS A 165 -15.92 49.90 29.64
N SER A 166 -17.20 49.85 29.22
CA SER A 166 -18.36 50.30 30.00
C SER A 166 -19.15 49.19 30.70
N ALA A 167 -18.56 48.04 30.94
CA ALA A 167 -19.23 46.88 31.55
C ALA A 167 -19.48 47.09 33.07
N ASN A 168 -20.29 48.10 33.44
CA ASN A 168 -20.76 48.37 34.82
C ASN A 168 -22.21 47.90 35.07
N VAL A 169 -22.81 47.13 34.18
CA VAL A 169 -24.19 46.64 34.32
C VAL A 169 -24.17 45.20 34.80
N ILE A 170 -24.65 45.00 36.05
CA ILE A 170 -24.57 43.74 36.80
C ILE A 170 -25.45 42.61 36.21
N ASP A 171 -26.35 42.92 35.26
CA ASP A 171 -27.42 42.00 34.85
C ASP A 171 -27.41 41.60 33.35
N GLU A 172 -26.45 42.06 32.53
CA GLU A 172 -26.39 41.65 31.12
C GLU A 172 -25.15 40.81 30.84
N PRO A 173 -25.26 39.77 30.00
CA PRO A 173 -24.10 38.95 29.62
C PRO A 173 -23.11 39.83 28.81
N VAL A 174 -21.91 40.01 29.35
CA VAL A 174 -20.85 40.82 28.74
C VAL A 174 -20.38 40.10 27.46
N HIS A 175 -20.53 40.77 26.30
CA HIS A 175 -19.97 40.28 25.04
C HIS A 175 -18.45 40.35 25.11
N ILE A 176 -17.78 39.20 24.89
CA ILE A 176 -16.32 39.10 24.79
C ILE A 176 -15.94 38.87 23.34
N ALA A 177 -15.26 39.82 22.73
CA ALA A 177 -14.70 39.67 21.39
C ALA A 177 -13.42 38.85 21.47
N ILE A 178 -13.38 37.73 20.74
CA ILE A 178 -12.21 36.84 20.58
C ILE A 178 -12.20 36.27 19.17
N ALA A 179 -11.02 36.19 18.55
CA ALA A 179 -10.90 35.59 17.24
C ALA A 179 -11.30 34.11 17.26
N GLU A 180 -11.91 33.61 16.20
CA GLU A 180 -12.17 32.18 16.06
C GLU A 180 -10.87 31.38 15.96
N LEU A 181 -10.85 30.21 16.59
CA LEU A 181 -9.71 29.30 16.43
C LEU A 181 -9.81 28.64 15.05
N PRO A 182 -8.73 28.69 14.24
CA PRO A 182 -8.69 28.01 12.95
C PRO A 182 -9.06 26.53 13.11
N GLN A 183 -9.88 26.03 12.21
CA GLN A 183 -10.27 24.62 12.25
C GLN A 183 -9.04 23.75 12.04
N SER A 184 -8.72 22.93 13.03
CA SER A 184 -7.67 21.91 12.90
C SER A 184 -8.23 20.71 12.14
N GLY A 185 -7.50 20.22 11.14
CA GLY A 185 -7.85 19.01 10.43
C GLY A 185 -7.98 17.77 11.35
N PHE A 186 -7.41 17.84 12.57
CA PHE A 186 -7.36 16.75 13.53
C PHE A 186 -8.07 17.07 14.87
N GLY A 187 -8.91 18.07 14.90
CA GLY A 187 -9.64 18.48 16.10
C GLY A 187 -8.72 18.97 17.23
N LYS A 188 -9.01 18.58 18.47
CA LYS A 188 -8.19 18.96 19.65
C LYS A 188 -6.92 18.09 19.76
N CYS A 189 -6.05 18.15 18.76
CA CYS A 189 -4.79 17.41 18.71
C CYS A 189 -3.62 18.35 18.95
N ILE A 190 -2.63 17.93 19.76
CA ILE A 190 -1.39 18.68 19.98
C ILE A 190 -0.40 18.55 18.82
N ALA A 191 -0.51 17.46 18.04
CA ALA A 191 0.31 17.28 16.86
C ALA A 191 -0.22 18.14 15.70
N GLY A 192 0.66 18.92 15.11
CA GLY A 192 0.37 19.62 13.87
C GLY A 192 0.29 18.68 12.67
N THR A 193 -0.33 19.15 11.59
CA THR A 193 -0.53 18.39 10.36
C THR A 193 0.79 17.83 9.79
N GLY A 194 1.87 18.64 9.79
CA GLY A 194 3.18 18.22 9.31
C GLY A 194 3.77 17.06 10.11
N LEU A 195 3.61 17.07 11.43
CA LEU A 195 4.08 15.96 12.28
C LEU A 195 3.32 14.66 12.01
N ILE A 196 1.99 14.72 11.88
CA ILE A 196 1.19 13.53 11.58
C ILE A 196 1.54 13.00 10.18
N ALA A 197 1.68 13.87 9.18
CA ALA A 197 2.09 13.48 7.84
C ALA A 197 3.47 12.78 7.85
N GLN A 198 4.44 13.32 8.58
CA GLN A 198 5.77 12.73 8.68
C GLN A 198 5.73 11.34 9.35
N ILE A 199 4.94 11.19 10.42
CA ILE A 199 4.77 9.89 11.10
C ILE A 199 4.23 8.84 10.12
N LEU A 200 3.26 9.21 9.28
CA LEU A 200 2.68 8.31 8.28
C LEU A 200 3.69 7.95 7.18
N ILE A 201 4.43 8.93 6.66
CA ILE A 201 5.49 8.71 5.66
C ILE A 201 6.55 7.77 6.23
N ASP A 202 7.09 8.10 7.40
CA ASP A 202 8.09 7.28 8.08
C ASP A 202 7.61 5.82 8.25
N LYS A 203 6.33 5.64 8.62
CA LYS A 203 5.79 4.30 8.86
C LYS A 203 5.52 3.51 7.59
N TYR A 204 4.89 4.13 6.59
CA TYR A 204 4.33 3.41 5.43
C TYR A 204 5.19 3.51 4.17
N CYS A 205 5.97 4.59 4.00
CA CYS A 205 6.90 4.75 2.88
C CYS A 205 8.32 4.31 3.25
N ASP A 206 8.81 4.70 4.44
CA ASP A 206 10.17 4.44 4.88
C ASP A 206 10.29 3.20 5.77
N HIS A 207 9.16 2.51 6.02
CA HIS A 207 9.09 1.29 6.84
C HIS A 207 9.67 1.43 8.25
N LEU A 208 9.64 2.65 8.83
CA LEU A 208 10.13 2.92 10.17
C LEU A 208 9.03 2.64 11.21
N PRO A 209 9.15 1.60 12.04
CA PRO A 209 8.15 1.27 13.04
C PRO A 209 7.92 2.41 14.04
N LEU A 210 6.69 2.57 14.55
CA LEU A 210 6.33 3.66 15.47
C LEU A 210 7.23 3.71 16.71
N TYR A 211 7.61 2.56 17.28
CA TYR A 211 8.50 2.53 18.45
C TYR A 211 9.89 3.13 18.17
N ARG A 212 10.42 2.97 16.94
CA ARG A 212 11.70 3.59 16.54
C ARG A 212 11.53 5.08 16.33
N GLN A 213 10.39 5.52 15.81
CA GLN A 213 10.08 6.95 15.69
C GLN A 213 9.99 7.59 17.08
N LEU A 214 9.32 6.94 18.06
CA LEU A 214 9.28 7.40 19.45
C LEU A 214 10.69 7.52 20.06
N GLN A 215 11.56 6.53 19.81
CA GLN A 215 12.95 6.61 20.28
C GLN A 215 13.72 7.77 19.61
N ARG A 216 13.47 8.05 18.32
CA ARG A 216 14.04 9.22 17.64
C ARG A 216 13.57 10.52 18.31
N PHE A 217 12.28 10.67 18.53
CA PHE A 217 11.71 11.86 19.18
C PHE A 217 12.26 12.04 20.61
N LYS A 218 12.40 10.95 21.36
CA LYS A 218 12.99 11.00 22.70
C LYS A 218 14.44 11.49 22.72
N ARG A 219 15.24 11.15 21.71
CA ARG A 219 16.61 11.70 21.57
C ARG A 219 16.62 13.22 21.33
N GLU A 220 15.54 13.74 20.74
CA GLU A 220 15.32 15.18 20.53
C GLU A 220 14.62 15.85 21.73
N GLY A 221 14.49 15.11 22.85
CA GLY A 221 13.87 15.62 24.09
C GLY A 221 12.35 15.66 24.08
N ILE A 222 11.71 14.96 23.12
CA ILE A 222 10.25 14.92 23.00
C ILE A 222 9.78 13.53 23.42
N ASP A 223 9.06 13.47 24.55
CA ASP A 223 8.51 12.24 25.08
C ASP A 223 7.02 12.14 24.78
N ILE A 224 6.66 11.17 23.93
CA ILE A 224 5.29 10.91 23.48
C ILE A 224 4.91 9.50 23.89
N ALA A 225 3.77 9.36 24.56
CA ALA A 225 3.25 8.04 24.90
C ALA A 225 2.90 7.23 23.62
N PRO A 226 3.20 5.92 23.59
CA PRO A 226 2.88 5.07 22.42
C PRO A 226 1.42 5.17 22.01
N ALA A 227 0.48 5.13 22.95
CA ALA A 227 -0.96 5.25 22.68
C ALA A 227 -1.33 6.60 22.03
N THR A 228 -0.61 7.68 22.34
CA THR A 228 -0.82 8.99 21.71
C THR A 228 -0.37 8.96 20.25
N MET A 229 0.77 8.34 19.95
CA MET A 229 1.25 8.19 18.59
C MET A 229 0.33 7.29 17.76
N ASP A 230 -0.13 6.17 18.31
CA ASP A 230 -1.12 5.30 17.66
C ASP A 230 -2.42 6.05 17.35
N HIS A 231 -2.88 6.90 18.27
CA HIS A 231 -4.05 7.75 18.06
C HIS A 231 -3.81 8.75 16.90
N TRP A 232 -2.65 9.40 16.82
CA TRP A 232 -2.32 10.31 15.72
C TRP A 232 -2.29 9.60 14.36
N VAL A 233 -1.72 8.38 14.30
CA VAL A 233 -1.75 7.55 13.10
C VAL A 233 -3.19 7.25 12.70
N LYS A 234 -4.05 6.86 13.65
CA LYS A 234 -5.47 6.60 13.39
C LYS A 234 -6.18 7.84 12.83
N LEU A 235 -5.97 9.01 13.43
CA LEU A 235 -6.54 10.27 12.95
C LEU A 235 -6.09 10.60 11.52
N GLY A 236 -4.78 10.43 11.24
CA GLY A 236 -4.23 10.64 9.90
C GLY A 236 -4.84 9.69 8.87
N MET A 237 -4.94 8.41 9.19
CA MET A 237 -5.56 7.40 8.31
C MET A 237 -7.04 7.70 8.05
N GLN A 238 -7.80 8.12 9.07
CA GLN A 238 -9.19 8.53 8.90
C GLN A 238 -9.36 9.72 7.93
N ARG A 239 -8.40 10.64 7.89
CA ARG A 239 -8.43 11.75 6.91
C ARG A 239 -8.08 11.29 5.49
N LEU A 240 -7.18 10.33 5.36
CA LEU A 240 -6.83 9.75 4.07
C LEU A 240 -7.92 8.81 3.51
N GLU A 241 -8.83 8.31 4.35
CA GLU A 241 -9.91 7.42 3.94
C GLU A 241 -10.78 8.02 2.83
N LEU A 242 -11.03 9.33 2.86
CA LEU A 242 -11.80 10.02 1.82
C LEU A 242 -11.10 9.97 0.45
N LEU A 243 -9.79 10.20 0.44
CA LEU A 243 -8.99 10.11 -0.78
C LEU A 243 -8.93 8.67 -1.29
N TYR A 244 -8.82 7.71 -0.39
CA TYR A 244 -8.86 6.29 -0.72
C TYR A 244 -10.21 5.91 -1.38
N GLU A 245 -11.34 6.28 -0.79
CA GLU A 245 -12.66 5.97 -1.33
C GLU A 245 -12.89 6.67 -2.68
N TYR A 246 -12.41 7.89 -2.84
CA TYR A 246 -12.46 8.60 -4.11
C TYR A 246 -11.63 7.88 -5.19
N GLN A 247 -10.36 7.57 -4.89
CA GLN A 247 -9.48 6.82 -5.81
C GLN A 247 -10.08 5.46 -6.18
N LYS A 248 -10.59 4.72 -5.20
CA LYS A 248 -11.28 3.46 -5.42
C LYS A 248 -12.46 3.63 -6.38
N SER A 249 -13.27 4.69 -6.20
CA SER A 249 -14.40 4.98 -7.07
C SER A 249 -13.99 5.27 -8.52
N ILE A 250 -12.85 5.92 -8.72
CA ILE A 250 -12.30 6.19 -10.07
C ILE A 250 -11.83 4.89 -10.71
N VAL A 251 -11.01 4.11 -9.99
CA VAL A 251 -10.46 2.85 -10.51
C VAL A 251 -11.58 1.87 -10.89
N LEU A 252 -12.62 1.74 -10.06
CA LEU A 252 -13.75 0.84 -10.31
C LEU A 252 -14.62 1.28 -11.50
N LYS A 253 -14.54 2.53 -11.95
CA LYS A 253 -15.22 3.01 -13.17
C LYS A 253 -14.46 2.69 -14.46
N SER A 254 -13.21 2.24 -14.36
CA SER A 254 -12.43 1.84 -15.54
C SER A 254 -13.09 0.66 -16.25
N ASN A 255 -12.98 0.61 -17.56
CA ASN A 255 -13.42 -0.52 -18.37
C ASN A 255 -12.33 -1.57 -18.61
N TYR A 256 -11.14 -1.38 -18.01
CA TYR A 256 -10.06 -2.36 -18.02
C TYR A 256 -9.34 -2.36 -16.67
N LEU A 257 -9.44 -3.46 -15.95
CA LEU A 257 -8.80 -3.65 -14.65
C LEU A 257 -7.87 -4.86 -14.65
N GLN A 258 -6.76 -4.71 -13.97
CA GLN A 258 -5.87 -5.79 -13.57
C GLN A 258 -6.06 -6.05 -12.08
N VAL A 259 -6.29 -7.31 -11.71
CA VAL A 259 -6.51 -7.69 -10.31
C VAL A 259 -5.58 -8.83 -9.95
N ASP A 260 -4.95 -8.70 -8.79
CA ASP A 260 -4.03 -9.69 -8.22
C ASP A 260 -4.09 -9.62 -6.69
N GLU A 261 -3.64 -10.65 -5.99
CA GLU A 261 -3.60 -10.66 -4.53
C GLU A 261 -2.23 -11.06 -4.00
N THR A 262 -1.85 -10.43 -2.89
CA THR A 262 -0.61 -10.75 -2.17
C THR A 262 -0.88 -11.06 -0.71
N THR A 263 -0.11 -11.95 -0.13
CA THR A 263 -0.27 -12.38 1.25
C THR A 263 0.32 -11.38 2.24
N ILE A 264 -0.34 -11.23 3.40
CA ILE A 264 0.17 -10.49 4.54
C ILE A 264 -0.07 -11.28 5.83
N LYS A 265 0.92 -11.28 6.72
CA LYS A 265 0.76 -11.85 8.07
C LYS A 265 0.15 -10.80 8.99
N VAL A 266 -1.00 -11.10 9.55
CA VAL A 266 -1.73 -10.22 10.45
C VAL A 266 -1.75 -10.80 11.85
N LEU A 267 -1.46 -9.97 12.86
CA LEU A 267 -1.59 -10.35 14.26
C LEU A 267 -3.07 -10.56 14.60
N ASP A 268 -3.37 -11.75 15.14
CA ASP A 268 -4.72 -12.10 15.55
C ASP A 268 -4.89 -11.75 17.03
N HIS A 269 -5.56 -10.63 17.31
CA HIS A 269 -5.82 -10.17 18.68
C HIS A 269 -6.83 -11.04 19.44
N ASP A 270 -7.72 -11.74 18.73
CA ASP A 270 -8.73 -12.60 19.33
C ASP A 270 -8.13 -13.95 19.76
N ASN A 271 -6.99 -14.31 19.19
CA ASN A 271 -6.29 -15.53 19.51
C ASN A 271 -5.24 -15.26 20.60
N LYS A 272 -5.62 -15.47 21.89
CA LYS A 272 -4.80 -15.23 23.11
C LYS A 272 -3.38 -15.85 23.11
N LYS A 273 -2.95 -16.50 22.02
CA LYS A 273 -1.64 -17.16 21.89
C LYS A 273 -0.67 -16.41 20.96
N GLY A 274 -0.94 -15.16 20.59
CA GLY A 274 -0.03 -14.37 19.74
C GLY A 274 0.20 -14.96 18.34
N LYS A 275 -0.75 -15.76 17.84
CA LYS A 275 -0.69 -16.33 16.50
C LYS A 275 -1.01 -15.28 15.45
N THR A 276 -0.37 -15.39 14.31
CA THR A 276 -0.72 -14.62 13.11
C THR A 276 -1.62 -15.47 12.22
N HIS A 277 -2.58 -14.84 11.54
CA HIS A 277 -3.27 -15.43 10.41
C HIS A 277 -2.76 -14.85 9.09
N LEU A 278 -2.99 -15.57 8.01
CA LEU A 278 -2.64 -15.12 6.66
C LEU A 278 -3.81 -14.36 6.08
N GLY A 279 -3.67 -13.04 6.01
CA GLY A 279 -4.58 -12.17 5.27
C GLY A 279 -4.06 -11.88 3.86
N TYR A 280 -4.82 -11.13 3.08
CA TYR A 280 -4.51 -10.80 1.69
C TYR A 280 -4.77 -9.34 1.41
N PHE A 281 -3.87 -8.71 0.68
CA PHE A 281 -4.13 -7.46 -0.02
C PHE A 281 -4.50 -7.77 -1.47
N TRP A 282 -5.68 -7.34 -1.86
CA TRP A 282 -6.17 -7.37 -3.22
C TRP A 282 -5.82 -6.06 -3.90
N ALA A 283 -5.04 -6.11 -4.96
CA ALA A 283 -4.64 -4.97 -5.75
C ALA A 283 -5.56 -4.83 -6.97
N TYR A 284 -6.16 -3.68 -7.12
CA TYR A 284 -6.99 -3.32 -8.27
C TYR A 284 -6.28 -2.20 -9.02
N HIS A 285 -5.83 -2.48 -10.21
CA HIS A 285 -5.04 -1.55 -11.02
C HIS A 285 -5.77 -1.20 -12.31
N ASP A 286 -5.93 0.09 -12.56
CA ASP A 286 -6.35 0.66 -13.84
C ASP A 286 -5.10 1.09 -14.62
N PRO A 287 -4.63 0.29 -15.60
CA PRO A 287 -3.43 0.64 -16.35
C PRO A 287 -3.63 1.81 -17.30
N LEU A 288 -4.86 2.11 -17.70
CA LEU A 288 -5.18 3.23 -18.59
C LEU A 288 -5.16 4.55 -17.81
N GLY A 289 -5.82 4.60 -16.66
CA GLY A 289 -5.79 5.73 -15.75
C GLY A 289 -4.52 5.81 -14.90
N LYS A 290 -3.62 4.81 -14.96
CA LYS A 290 -2.39 4.69 -14.17
C LYS A 290 -2.63 4.83 -12.66
N GLN A 291 -3.72 4.23 -12.19
CA GLN A 291 -4.15 4.31 -10.80
C GLN A 291 -4.36 2.91 -10.24
N ALA A 292 -4.16 2.77 -8.93
CA ALA A 292 -4.41 1.51 -8.23
C ALA A 292 -4.92 1.77 -6.82
N PHE A 293 -5.70 0.84 -6.29
CA PHE A 293 -6.01 0.79 -4.86
C PHE A 293 -5.85 -0.64 -4.34
N PHE A 294 -5.73 -0.76 -3.02
CA PHE A 294 -5.57 -2.03 -2.33
C PHE A 294 -6.70 -2.21 -1.34
N SER A 295 -7.30 -3.42 -1.30
CA SER A 295 -8.26 -3.81 -0.28
C SER A 295 -7.70 -4.94 0.56
N TYR A 296 -7.78 -4.80 1.88
CA TYR A 296 -7.41 -5.88 2.78
C TYR A 296 -8.59 -6.83 3.01
N GLU A 297 -8.30 -8.13 2.89
CA GLU A 297 -9.29 -9.17 3.16
C GLU A 297 -8.67 -10.29 4.03
N PRO A 298 -9.44 -10.90 4.94
CA PRO A 298 -8.92 -11.93 5.84
C PRO A 298 -8.63 -13.26 5.13
N GLY A 299 -8.97 -13.40 3.85
CA GLY A 299 -8.78 -14.63 3.09
C GLY A 299 -8.68 -14.41 1.58
N ARG A 300 -8.39 -15.51 0.87
CA ARG A 300 -8.21 -15.53 -0.60
C ARG A 300 -9.52 -15.86 -1.36
N GLY A 301 -10.65 -15.99 -0.69
CA GLY A 301 -11.89 -16.45 -1.34
C GLY A 301 -12.36 -15.55 -2.48
N GLY A 302 -12.83 -16.16 -3.59
CA GLY A 302 -13.36 -15.45 -4.76
C GLY A 302 -14.56 -14.53 -4.47
N LYS A 303 -15.21 -14.68 -3.30
CA LYS A 303 -16.26 -13.78 -2.84
C LYS A 303 -15.81 -12.32 -2.71
N TYR A 304 -14.53 -12.09 -2.37
CA TYR A 304 -14.01 -10.74 -2.15
C TYR A 304 -13.94 -9.94 -3.46
N PRO A 305 -13.23 -10.41 -4.50
CA PRO A 305 -13.22 -9.68 -5.77
C PRO A 305 -14.62 -9.68 -6.43
N THR A 306 -15.45 -10.70 -6.23
CA THR A 306 -16.83 -10.72 -6.74
C THR A 306 -17.67 -9.60 -6.13
N THR A 307 -17.56 -9.37 -4.83
CA THR A 307 -18.26 -8.28 -4.14
C THR A 307 -17.71 -6.91 -4.56
N MET A 308 -16.38 -6.77 -4.61
CA MET A 308 -15.74 -5.50 -4.98
C MET A 308 -16.10 -5.08 -6.41
N LEU A 309 -16.17 -6.04 -7.32
CA LEU A 309 -16.44 -5.83 -8.74
C LEU A 309 -17.91 -6.12 -9.11
N SER A 310 -18.86 -5.99 -8.16
CA SER A 310 -20.29 -6.31 -8.39
C SER A 310 -20.88 -5.66 -9.64
N ASP A 311 -20.54 -4.40 -9.89
CA ASP A 311 -21.07 -3.61 -10.99
C ASP A 311 -20.10 -3.46 -12.17
N PHE A 312 -18.91 -4.07 -12.07
CA PHE A 312 -17.90 -3.95 -13.10
C PHE A 312 -18.32 -4.60 -14.42
N LYS A 313 -18.10 -3.89 -15.51
CA LYS A 313 -18.23 -4.36 -16.89
C LYS A 313 -17.00 -3.92 -17.68
N GLY A 314 -16.47 -4.82 -18.51
CA GLY A 314 -15.28 -4.53 -19.30
C GLY A 314 -14.26 -5.66 -19.28
N TYR A 315 -13.00 -5.33 -19.48
CA TYR A 315 -11.89 -6.28 -19.53
C TYR A 315 -11.29 -6.47 -18.13
N LEU A 316 -11.28 -7.71 -17.65
CA LEU A 316 -10.71 -8.08 -16.35
C LEU A 316 -9.49 -8.98 -16.57
N GLN A 317 -8.30 -8.51 -16.27
CA GLN A 317 -7.09 -9.29 -16.36
C GLN A 317 -6.68 -9.80 -14.97
N THR A 318 -6.53 -11.13 -14.84
CA THR A 318 -6.11 -11.78 -13.59
C THR A 318 -5.09 -12.89 -13.87
N ASP A 319 -4.59 -13.53 -12.81
CA ASP A 319 -3.92 -14.81 -12.92
C ASP A 319 -4.91 -15.96 -13.17
N GLY A 320 -4.43 -17.19 -13.20
CA GLY A 320 -5.25 -18.40 -13.39
C GLY A 320 -5.90 -18.92 -12.10
N TYR A 321 -6.09 -18.09 -11.07
CA TYR A 321 -6.71 -18.52 -9.83
C TYR A 321 -8.23 -18.76 -9.99
N ALA A 322 -8.70 -19.95 -9.57
CA ALA A 322 -10.11 -20.34 -9.70
C ALA A 322 -11.11 -19.39 -8.98
N GLY A 323 -10.63 -18.59 -8.03
CA GLY A 323 -11.46 -17.59 -7.35
C GLY A 323 -12.04 -16.51 -8.27
N TYR A 324 -11.53 -16.35 -9.49
CA TYR A 324 -12.03 -15.40 -10.48
C TYR A 324 -13.03 -16.00 -11.47
N GLU A 325 -13.26 -17.33 -11.45
CA GLU A 325 -14.16 -18.01 -12.42
C GLU A 325 -15.58 -17.43 -12.43
N GLY A 326 -16.14 -17.12 -11.26
CA GLY A 326 -17.47 -16.52 -11.17
C GLY A 326 -17.56 -15.13 -11.80
N LEU A 327 -16.46 -14.35 -11.78
CA LEU A 327 -16.37 -13.07 -12.46
C LEU A 327 -16.16 -13.24 -13.98
N ALA A 328 -15.35 -14.21 -14.37
CA ALA A 328 -15.04 -14.52 -15.76
C ALA A 328 -16.28 -14.94 -16.58
N GLN A 329 -17.27 -15.56 -15.93
CA GLN A 329 -18.50 -16.03 -16.55
C GLN A 329 -19.63 -14.98 -16.54
N ARG A 330 -19.42 -13.83 -15.90
CA ARG A 330 -20.46 -12.81 -15.77
C ARG A 330 -20.65 -12.04 -17.07
N GLU A 331 -21.92 -11.79 -17.41
CA GLU A 331 -22.29 -10.98 -18.57
C GLU A 331 -21.67 -9.56 -18.50
N GLY A 332 -21.07 -9.14 -19.60
CA GLY A 332 -20.39 -7.85 -19.70
C GLY A 332 -18.94 -7.84 -19.19
N VAL A 333 -18.41 -8.96 -18.72
CA VAL A 333 -17.00 -9.12 -18.33
C VAL A 333 -16.26 -9.96 -19.36
N VAL A 334 -15.17 -9.43 -19.89
CA VAL A 334 -14.24 -10.17 -20.75
C VAL A 334 -12.99 -10.49 -19.94
N HIS A 335 -12.82 -11.76 -19.58
CA HIS A 335 -11.69 -12.20 -18.79
C HIS A 335 -10.43 -12.37 -19.65
N LEU A 336 -9.30 -11.82 -19.18
CA LEU A 336 -8.00 -11.88 -19.81
C LEU A 336 -7.00 -12.55 -18.87
N ALA A 337 -6.23 -13.51 -19.40
CA ALA A 337 -5.14 -14.12 -18.66
C ALA A 337 -3.90 -13.20 -18.63
N CYS A 338 -3.20 -13.18 -17.50
CA CYS A 338 -1.98 -12.40 -17.34
C CYS A 338 -0.74 -13.16 -17.87
N TRP A 339 -0.15 -12.66 -18.94
CA TRP A 339 1.07 -13.24 -19.53
C TRP A 339 2.27 -13.25 -18.58
N ALA A 340 2.39 -12.32 -17.66
CA ALA A 340 3.45 -12.32 -16.65
C ALA A 340 3.37 -13.55 -15.74
N HIS A 341 2.14 -13.96 -15.34
CA HIS A 341 1.93 -15.16 -14.56
C HIS A 341 2.19 -16.44 -15.37
N VAL A 342 1.79 -16.47 -16.65
CA VAL A 342 2.11 -17.57 -17.58
C VAL A 342 3.62 -17.71 -17.69
N ARG A 343 4.34 -16.61 -17.97
CA ARG A 343 5.79 -16.61 -18.05
C ARG A 343 6.46 -17.13 -16.77
N ARG A 344 5.99 -16.71 -15.59
CA ARG A 344 6.50 -17.18 -14.30
C ARG A 344 6.33 -18.70 -14.16
N LYS A 345 5.21 -19.27 -14.63
CA LYS A 345 4.98 -20.71 -14.60
C LYS A 345 5.97 -21.47 -15.49
N PHE A 346 6.29 -20.96 -16.67
CA PHE A 346 7.35 -21.52 -17.51
C PHE A 346 8.71 -21.43 -16.80
N GLU A 347 9.05 -20.28 -16.21
CA GLU A 347 10.32 -20.10 -15.49
C GLU A 347 10.45 -21.06 -14.28
N GLU A 348 9.37 -21.29 -13.53
CA GLU A 348 9.32 -22.25 -12.46
C GLU A 348 9.53 -23.71 -12.95
N SER A 349 9.20 -23.99 -14.18
CA SER A 349 9.29 -25.32 -14.82
C SER A 349 10.64 -25.61 -15.46
N LEU A 350 11.61 -24.69 -15.42
CA LEU A 350 12.96 -24.86 -16.00
C LEU A 350 13.71 -26.09 -15.49
N SER A 351 13.40 -26.56 -14.28
CA SER A 351 14.00 -27.74 -13.68
C SER A 351 13.44 -29.07 -14.20
N TYR A 352 12.31 -29.06 -14.92
CA TYR A 352 11.65 -30.26 -15.43
C TYR A 352 12.01 -30.55 -16.90
N ASP A 353 11.89 -29.55 -17.76
CA ASP A 353 12.25 -29.66 -19.19
C ASP A 353 12.78 -28.31 -19.69
N LYS A 354 14.08 -28.18 -19.68
CA LYS A 354 14.74 -26.92 -20.05
C LYS A 354 14.49 -26.55 -21.52
N ALA A 355 14.54 -27.51 -22.43
CA ALA A 355 14.42 -27.24 -23.87
C ALA A 355 13.00 -26.77 -24.23
N LEU A 356 11.98 -27.45 -23.69
CA LEU A 356 10.59 -27.07 -23.91
C LEU A 356 10.28 -25.73 -23.28
N VAL A 357 10.79 -25.46 -22.07
CA VAL A 357 10.60 -24.20 -21.38
C VAL A 357 11.28 -23.04 -22.12
N GLU A 358 12.53 -23.20 -22.60
CA GLU A 358 13.23 -22.20 -23.37
C GLU A 358 12.49 -21.86 -24.67
N THR A 359 11.92 -22.87 -25.33
CA THR A 359 11.07 -22.67 -26.50
C THR A 359 9.81 -21.85 -26.15
N GLY A 360 9.10 -22.24 -25.11
CA GLY A 360 7.91 -21.51 -24.64
C GLY A 360 8.22 -20.08 -24.20
N MET A 361 9.35 -19.88 -23.53
CA MET A 361 9.81 -18.54 -23.12
C MET A 361 10.17 -17.66 -24.32
N ALA A 362 10.78 -18.22 -25.38
CA ALA A 362 11.06 -17.49 -26.61
C ALA A 362 9.76 -17.02 -27.29
N LEU A 363 8.76 -17.89 -27.39
CA LEU A 363 7.43 -17.53 -27.93
C LEU A 363 6.78 -16.40 -27.10
N ILE A 364 6.86 -16.44 -25.76
CA ILE A 364 6.34 -15.39 -24.90
C ILE A 364 7.10 -14.07 -25.06
N GLN A 365 8.40 -14.11 -25.36
CA GLN A 365 9.21 -12.89 -25.53
C GLN A 365 8.88 -12.12 -26.82
N GLU A 366 8.43 -12.80 -27.87
CA GLU A 366 8.12 -12.14 -29.14
C GLU A 366 7.08 -11.02 -29.03
N PRO A 367 5.89 -11.21 -28.44
CA PRO A 367 4.94 -10.13 -28.27
C PRO A 367 5.48 -9.00 -27.38
N TYR A 368 6.25 -9.34 -26.33
CA TYR A 368 6.88 -8.30 -25.52
C TYR A 368 7.89 -7.46 -26.30
N ALA A 369 8.60 -8.05 -27.27
CA ALA A 369 9.49 -7.32 -28.17
C ALA A 369 8.70 -6.38 -29.09
N ILE A 370 7.58 -6.84 -29.64
CA ILE A 370 6.68 -6.03 -30.47
C ILE A 370 6.11 -4.85 -29.65
N GLU A 371 5.61 -5.10 -28.43
CA GLU A 371 5.11 -4.05 -27.52
C GLU A 371 6.19 -3.01 -27.18
N ARG A 372 7.40 -3.44 -26.93
CA ARG A 372 8.54 -2.55 -26.68
C ARG A 372 8.83 -1.66 -27.89
N HIS A 373 8.88 -2.25 -29.08
CA HIS A 373 9.11 -1.53 -30.31
C HIS A 373 8.04 -0.48 -30.59
N MET A 374 6.76 -0.81 -30.36
CA MET A 374 5.66 0.14 -30.48
C MET A 374 5.79 1.32 -29.52
N LYS A 375 6.17 1.02 -28.26
CA LYS A 375 6.40 2.04 -27.23
C LYS A 375 7.58 2.95 -27.58
N GLU A 376 8.68 2.40 -28.09
CA GLU A 376 9.87 3.15 -28.50
C GLU A 376 9.55 4.08 -29.68
N LYS A 377 8.67 3.66 -30.59
CA LYS A 377 8.21 4.47 -31.73
C LYS A 377 7.13 5.49 -31.36
N GLY A 378 6.57 5.45 -30.14
CA GLY A 378 5.51 6.34 -29.70
C GLY A 378 4.23 6.22 -30.54
N LEU A 379 3.88 4.98 -30.98
CA LEU A 379 2.70 4.73 -31.79
C LEU A 379 1.42 5.03 -31.00
N ASP A 380 0.42 5.57 -31.68
CA ASP A 380 -0.91 5.77 -31.12
C ASP A 380 -1.69 4.44 -30.97
N SER A 381 -2.90 4.50 -30.42
CA SER A 381 -3.73 3.31 -30.13
C SER A 381 -4.12 2.54 -31.40
N ASP A 382 -4.41 3.24 -32.50
CA ASP A 382 -4.87 2.62 -33.74
C ASP A 382 -3.70 1.96 -34.47
N GLN A 383 -2.56 2.64 -34.57
CA GLN A 383 -1.30 2.08 -35.10
C GLN A 383 -0.84 0.87 -34.28
N THR A 384 -0.95 0.97 -32.95
CA THR A 384 -0.65 -0.14 -32.03
C THR A 384 -1.54 -1.35 -32.28
N LYS A 385 -2.84 -1.13 -32.45
CA LYS A 385 -3.81 -2.19 -32.77
C LYS A 385 -3.51 -2.84 -34.11
N GLU A 386 -3.25 -2.06 -35.15
CA GLU A 386 -2.91 -2.55 -36.49
C GLU A 386 -1.66 -3.43 -36.45
N LEU A 387 -0.61 -2.97 -35.74
CA LEU A 387 0.64 -3.72 -35.64
C LEU A 387 0.48 -5.02 -34.86
N ARG A 388 -0.32 -5.01 -33.78
CA ARG A 388 -0.67 -6.23 -33.02
C ARG A 388 -1.39 -7.26 -33.89
N LEU A 389 -2.36 -6.83 -34.70
CA LEU A 389 -3.08 -7.71 -35.63
C LEU A 389 -2.17 -8.28 -36.72
N LYS A 390 -1.21 -7.49 -37.20
CA LYS A 390 -0.32 -7.89 -38.29
C LYS A 390 0.87 -8.75 -37.83
N GLU A 391 1.48 -8.42 -36.70
CA GLU A 391 2.74 -9.02 -36.27
C GLU A 391 2.63 -9.92 -35.05
N ALA A 392 1.73 -9.62 -34.09
CA ALA A 392 1.59 -10.42 -32.88
C ALA A 392 0.59 -11.56 -33.05
N LEU A 393 -0.62 -11.28 -33.57
CA LEU A 393 -1.68 -12.29 -33.71
C LEU A 393 -1.31 -13.52 -34.55
N PRO A 394 -0.58 -13.41 -35.69
CA PRO A 394 -0.20 -14.59 -36.47
C PRO A 394 0.78 -15.54 -35.78
N LYS A 395 1.37 -15.14 -34.66
CA LYS A 395 2.36 -15.94 -33.92
C LYS A 395 1.74 -16.80 -32.81
N TYR A 396 0.43 -16.63 -32.59
CA TYR A 396 -0.39 -17.40 -31.65
C TYR A 396 -1.48 -18.17 -32.37
#